data_89a52fbbb13f4599209d229dc86fe02c
#
_entry.id   89a52fbbb13f4599209d229dc86fe02c
#
_cell.length_a   1.000
_cell.length_b   1.000
_cell.length_c   1.000
_cell.angle_alpha   90.00
_cell.angle_beta   90.00
_cell.angle_gamma   90.00
#
_symmetry.space_group_name_H-M   'P 1'
#
loop_
_entity.id
_entity.type
_entity.pdbx_description
1 polymer ?
#
loop_
_entity_poly.entity_id
_entity_poly.type
_entity_poly.pdbx_seq_one_letter_code
_entity_poly.pdbx_strand_id
1 'polypeptide(L)'
;MNSNRITEDEVLSLVISQLIAYGYSAVAQSVADATGASTDMMPSARLSELLQIAKDKNEEEDSDDDYSGKDFDREAPRDDMDVQRNVSGFDVESMRNAQPKTAPEYNQLYYTQHKGPCRTAIFSSDGRFAATGSHDSSLKLLDVNKMKNRSGDAGDKPVIRTLYDHLEQVNDLSFHPNGLVLASCSNDQSIKLFDLSKTGVKRAFRYLQDAQPVNSICFHPSGDFLLAGTKDAAVRIYDVKTLQCYTNSSNADMHRGSISQIRYSNTGKIFATSSLDGTVRIWDSISSHCIKVFDGAHGGTAVSSVRFSNNEKYLMTAGLDSTVRLWDISSGKVLMEYKGHEQRVQMLQPTFSYNEDFIMTGDEASTDVVCYDTQTGTLVKRIPGHNNLVRCVAASPVDNGILTCSDDYRARYFNAPNDA
;
A
#
# COMPACT_ATOMS: atom_id res chain seq x y z
N MET A 1 -5.98 -52.21 -10.29
CA MET A 1 -4.82 -51.58 -10.91
C MET A 1 -5.27 -51.02 -12.25
N ASN A 2 -5.78 -49.82 -12.30
CA ASN A 2 -5.98 -49.05 -13.53
C ASN A 2 -5.53 -47.62 -13.19
N SER A 3 -4.34 -47.28 -13.60
CA SER A 3 -3.81 -45.92 -13.50
C SER A 3 -4.48 -45.09 -14.59
N ASN A 4 -5.51 -44.35 -14.25
CA ASN A 4 -6.02 -43.23 -15.06
C ASN A 4 -4.99 -42.11 -15.05
N ARG A 5 -3.87 -42.28 -15.73
CA ARG A 5 -2.99 -41.16 -16.07
C ARG A 5 -3.59 -40.50 -17.31
N ILE A 6 -4.03 -39.26 -17.15
CA ILE A 6 -4.43 -38.41 -18.26
C ILE A 6 -3.18 -38.22 -19.13
N THR A 7 -3.28 -38.49 -20.42
CA THR A 7 -2.16 -38.31 -21.37
C THR A 7 -1.99 -36.84 -21.74
N GLU A 8 -0.79 -36.46 -22.19
CA GLU A 8 -0.52 -35.08 -22.65
C GLU A 8 -1.47 -34.67 -23.78
N ASP A 9 -1.77 -35.60 -24.69
CA ASP A 9 -2.71 -35.37 -25.80
C ASP A 9 -4.15 -35.12 -25.33
N GLU A 10 -4.59 -35.79 -24.25
CA GLU A 10 -5.91 -35.53 -23.65
C GLU A 10 -5.96 -34.12 -22.99
N VAL A 11 -4.88 -33.69 -22.34
CA VAL A 11 -4.81 -32.35 -21.75
C VAL A 11 -4.84 -31.29 -22.85
N LEU A 12 -4.04 -31.43 -23.88
CA LEU A 12 -3.98 -30.50 -25.01
C LEU A 12 -5.34 -30.41 -25.72
N SER A 13 -6.02 -31.56 -25.91
CA SER A 13 -7.34 -31.58 -26.50
C SER A 13 -8.39 -30.84 -25.67
N LEU A 14 -8.35 -30.97 -24.35
CA LEU A 14 -9.22 -30.23 -23.43
C LEU A 14 -8.94 -28.73 -23.44
N VAL A 15 -7.67 -28.30 -23.50
CA VAL A 15 -7.29 -26.90 -23.60
C VAL A 15 -7.80 -26.25 -24.89
N ILE A 16 -7.60 -26.93 -26.05
CA ILE A 16 -8.09 -26.44 -27.34
C ILE A 16 -9.61 -26.32 -27.36
N SER A 17 -10.32 -27.34 -26.87
CA SER A 17 -11.77 -27.35 -26.75
C SER A 17 -12.31 -26.22 -25.86
N GLN A 18 -11.62 -25.91 -24.77
CA GLN A 18 -11.96 -24.79 -23.88
C GLN A 18 -11.74 -23.43 -24.53
N LEU A 19 -10.63 -23.25 -25.26
CA LEU A 19 -10.34 -22.02 -25.98
C LEU A 19 -11.39 -21.74 -27.05
N ILE A 20 -11.86 -22.78 -27.74
CA ILE A 20 -12.96 -22.70 -28.73
C ILE A 20 -14.26 -22.31 -28.03
N ALA A 21 -14.58 -22.92 -26.88
CA ALA A 21 -15.78 -22.61 -26.10
C ALA A 21 -15.83 -21.14 -25.62
N TYR A 22 -14.67 -20.54 -25.35
CA TYR A 22 -14.55 -19.14 -24.93
C TYR A 22 -14.45 -18.14 -26.12
N GLY A 23 -14.51 -18.62 -27.35
CA GLY A 23 -14.46 -17.78 -28.56
C GLY A 23 -13.05 -17.41 -29.04
N TYR A 24 -12.00 -18.03 -28.47
CA TYR A 24 -10.60 -17.79 -28.85
C TYR A 24 -10.12 -18.73 -29.97
N SER A 25 -10.88 -18.87 -31.03
CA SER A 25 -10.61 -19.84 -32.11
C SER A 25 -9.26 -19.66 -32.82
N ALA A 26 -8.80 -18.40 -32.97
CA ALA A 26 -7.47 -18.12 -33.55
C ALA A 26 -6.31 -18.59 -32.66
N VAL A 27 -6.46 -18.49 -31.34
CA VAL A 27 -5.47 -18.99 -30.36
C VAL A 27 -5.51 -20.51 -30.31
N ALA A 28 -6.71 -21.11 -30.34
CA ALA A 28 -6.88 -22.56 -30.39
C ALA A 28 -6.20 -23.14 -31.63
N GLN A 29 -6.34 -22.53 -32.79
CA GLN A 29 -5.67 -22.93 -34.02
C GLN A 29 -4.14 -22.84 -33.89
N SER A 30 -3.60 -21.74 -33.35
CA SER A 30 -2.15 -21.59 -33.14
C SER A 30 -1.59 -22.67 -32.20
N VAL A 31 -2.32 -23.02 -31.14
CA VAL A 31 -1.93 -24.10 -30.22
C VAL A 31 -1.97 -25.45 -30.92
N ALA A 32 -3.01 -25.75 -31.73
CA ALA A 32 -3.13 -26.96 -32.48
C ALA A 32 -2.00 -27.12 -33.51
N ASP A 33 -1.68 -26.05 -34.25
CA ASP A 33 -0.60 -26.06 -35.25
C ASP A 33 0.77 -26.28 -34.59
N ALA A 34 1.01 -25.72 -33.39
CA ALA A 34 2.25 -25.88 -32.65
C ALA A 34 2.41 -27.29 -32.02
N THR A 35 1.32 -27.94 -31.65
CA THR A 35 1.34 -29.22 -30.92
C THR A 35 0.96 -30.42 -31.78
N GLY A 36 0.43 -30.21 -33.01
CA GLY A 36 -0.08 -31.25 -33.88
C GLY A 36 -1.41 -31.84 -33.42
N ALA A 37 -2.09 -31.19 -32.48
CA ALA A 37 -3.38 -31.65 -31.97
C ALA A 37 -4.52 -31.24 -32.92
N SER A 38 -5.65 -32.01 -32.89
CA SER A 38 -6.82 -31.74 -33.76
C SER A 38 -7.65 -30.58 -33.22
N THR A 39 -8.14 -29.72 -34.13
CA THR A 39 -9.13 -28.65 -33.82
C THR A 39 -10.57 -29.11 -34.03
N ASP A 40 -10.82 -30.32 -34.59
CA ASP A 40 -12.15 -30.88 -34.83
C ASP A 40 -12.83 -31.37 -33.53
N MET A 41 -12.86 -30.51 -32.51
CA MET A 41 -13.42 -30.82 -31.21
C MET A 41 -14.65 -29.97 -30.91
N MET A 42 -15.65 -30.61 -30.28
CA MET A 42 -16.81 -29.89 -29.77
C MET A 42 -16.37 -28.94 -28.65
N PRO A 43 -16.83 -27.65 -28.64
CA PRO A 43 -16.58 -26.76 -27.55
C PRO A 43 -17.00 -27.33 -26.20
N SER A 44 -16.13 -27.32 -25.20
CA SER A 44 -16.39 -27.98 -23.92
C SER A 44 -15.80 -27.17 -22.77
N ALA A 45 -16.55 -27.02 -21.67
CA ALA A 45 -16.10 -26.46 -20.43
C ALA A 45 -15.51 -27.51 -19.46
N ARG A 46 -15.30 -28.74 -19.91
CA ARG A 46 -14.91 -29.89 -19.08
C ARG A 46 -13.56 -29.71 -18.38
N LEU A 47 -12.64 -28.93 -18.96
CA LEU A 47 -11.37 -28.62 -18.31
C LEU A 47 -11.58 -27.80 -17.04
N SER A 48 -12.46 -26.80 -17.06
CA SER A 48 -12.81 -26.00 -15.88
C SER A 48 -13.44 -26.85 -14.79
N GLU A 49 -14.33 -27.79 -15.17
CA GLU A 49 -14.95 -28.71 -14.22
C GLU A 49 -13.93 -29.66 -13.59
N LEU A 50 -12.99 -30.19 -14.37
CA LEU A 50 -11.93 -31.06 -13.87
C LEU A 50 -10.96 -30.33 -12.96
N LEU A 51 -10.61 -29.08 -13.27
CA LEU A 51 -9.78 -28.24 -12.43
C LEU A 51 -10.49 -27.90 -11.11
N GLN A 52 -11.79 -27.66 -11.11
CA GLN A 52 -12.56 -27.44 -9.90
C GLN A 52 -12.59 -28.70 -9.02
N ILE A 53 -12.87 -29.89 -9.61
CA ILE A 53 -12.84 -31.17 -8.90
C ILE A 53 -11.44 -31.46 -8.31
N ALA A 54 -10.38 -31.15 -9.05
CA ALA A 54 -9.01 -31.32 -8.56
C ALA A 54 -8.69 -30.37 -7.40
N LYS A 55 -9.23 -29.16 -7.43
CA LYS A 55 -9.11 -28.17 -6.35
C LYS A 55 -9.84 -28.66 -5.09
N ASP A 56 -11.10 -29.09 -5.25
CA ASP A 56 -11.93 -29.60 -4.16
C ASP A 56 -11.32 -30.86 -3.50
N LYS A 57 -10.68 -31.75 -4.27
CA LYS A 57 -9.98 -32.93 -3.73
C LYS A 57 -8.69 -32.62 -3.00
N ASN A 58 -7.94 -31.62 -3.44
CA ASN A 58 -6.73 -31.18 -2.73
C ASN A 58 -7.07 -30.54 -1.37
N GLU A 59 -8.28 -29.99 -1.20
CA GLU A 59 -8.74 -29.45 0.07
C GLU A 59 -9.14 -30.55 1.07
N GLU A 60 -9.49 -31.78 0.61
CA GLU A 60 -9.83 -32.94 1.46
C GLU A 60 -8.60 -33.76 1.90
N GLU A 61 -7.51 -33.78 1.13
CA GLU A 61 -6.30 -34.59 1.43
C GLU A 61 -5.27 -33.90 2.33
N ASP A 62 -5.38 -32.59 2.59
CA ASP A 62 -4.42 -31.80 3.40
C ASP A 62 -4.70 -31.84 4.92
N SER A 63 -5.40 -32.87 5.46
CA SER A 63 -5.64 -32.99 6.91
C SER A 63 -4.54 -33.66 7.71
N ASP A 64 -3.56 -34.32 7.07
CA ASP A 64 -2.41 -34.95 7.77
C ASP A 64 -1.13 -34.81 6.94
N ASP A 65 -0.21 -34.03 7.40
CA ASP A 65 1.26 -34.06 7.41
C ASP A 65 1.97 -32.74 7.13
N ASP A 66 2.57 -32.26 8.19
CA ASP A 66 3.92 -31.75 8.48
C ASP A 66 4.71 -30.90 7.45
N TYR A 67 4.96 -29.66 7.87
CA TYR A 67 6.11 -28.78 7.59
C TYR A 67 6.69 -28.70 6.16
N SER A 68 6.06 -27.92 5.29
CA SER A 68 6.81 -27.04 4.35
C SER A 68 5.90 -26.09 3.57
N GLY A 69 5.99 -24.80 3.84
CA GLY A 69 5.78 -23.76 2.79
C GLY A 69 4.38 -23.44 2.28
N LYS A 70 3.31 -23.86 2.93
CA LYS A 70 1.93 -23.78 2.38
C LYS A 70 0.99 -22.74 3.02
N ASP A 71 1.47 -21.83 3.83
CA ASP A 71 0.60 -20.92 4.61
C ASP A 71 0.21 -19.59 3.91
N PHE A 72 0.36 -19.46 2.59
CA PHE A 72 -0.05 -18.24 1.90
C PHE A 72 -1.52 -18.22 1.44
N ASP A 73 -2.21 -19.37 1.40
CA ASP A 73 -3.55 -19.50 0.82
C ASP A 73 -4.68 -19.73 1.86
N ARG A 74 -4.44 -19.46 3.15
CA ARG A 74 -5.58 -19.32 4.06
C ARG A 74 -6.29 -18.02 3.75
N GLU A 75 -7.26 -18.07 2.85
CA GLU A 75 -8.33 -17.06 2.80
C GLU A 75 -8.92 -16.97 4.21
N ALA A 76 -8.78 -15.83 4.85
CA ALA A 76 -9.65 -15.50 5.97
C ALA A 76 -11.09 -15.67 5.47
N PRO A 77 -12.01 -16.24 6.27
CA PRO A 77 -13.39 -16.33 5.86
C PRO A 77 -13.80 -14.93 5.40
N ARG A 78 -14.18 -14.81 4.13
CA ARG A 78 -14.87 -13.64 3.62
C ARG A 78 -16.22 -13.66 4.31
N ASP A 79 -16.29 -13.12 5.52
CA ASP A 79 -17.53 -12.50 5.92
C ASP A 79 -17.78 -11.43 4.85
N ASP A 80 -18.81 -11.67 4.03
CA ASP A 80 -19.39 -10.69 3.12
C ASP A 80 -19.98 -9.52 3.96
N MET A 81 -19.14 -8.89 4.77
CA MET A 81 -19.31 -7.50 5.08
C MET A 81 -18.77 -6.77 3.86
N ASP A 82 -19.64 -6.60 2.85
CA ASP A 82 -19.65 -5.40 2.05
C ASP A 82 -19.65 -4.21 3.04
N VAL A 83 -18.47 -3.87 3.52
CA VAL A 83 -18.20 -2.52 3.97
C VAL A 83 -18.32 -1.72 2.67
N GLN A 84 -19.55 -1.34 2.35
CA GLN A 84 -19.83 -0.25 1.44
C GLN A 84 -19.00 0.91 2.00
N ARG A 85 -17.74 0.98 1.56
CA ARG A 85 -16.99 2.22 1.63
C ARG A 85 -17.89 3.20 0.92
N ASN A 86 -18.51 4.09 1.69
CA ASN A 86 -19.16 5.24 1.12
C ASN A 86 -18.07 5.95 0.29
N VAL A 87 -18.03 5.62 -0.99
CA VAL A 87 -17.19 6.27 -1.97
C VAL A 87 -17.87 7.60 -2.29
N SER A 88 -17.95 8.46 -1.28
CA SER A 88 -18.25 9.87 -1.46
C SER A 88 -16.97 10.55 -1.98
N GLY A 89 -16.50 10.10 -3.15
CA GLY A 89 -15.43 10.80 -3.83
C GLY A 89 -15.92 12.21 -4.14
N PHE A 90 -15.20 13.22 -3.69
CA PHE A 90 -15.49 14.59 -4.05
C PHE A 90 -15.33 14.75 -5.57
N ASP A 91 -16.28 15.47 -6.20
CA ASP A 91 -16.22 15.82 -7.61
C ASP A 91 -15.80 17.29 -7.78
N VAL A 92 -15.08 17.58 -8.87
CA VAL A 92 -14.58 18.93 -9.20
C VAL A 92 -15.71 19.96 -9.25
N GLU A 93 -16.92 19.57 -9.64
CA GLU A 93 -18.07 20.47 -9.69
C GLU A 93 -18.52 20.90 -8.27
N SER A 94 -18.36 20.05 -7.27
CA SER A 94 -18.68 20.37 -5.88
C SER A 94 -17.68 21.35 -5.25
N MET A 95 -16.43 21.40 -5.75
CA MET A 95 -15.38 22.28 -5.21
C MET A 95 -15.64 23.78 -5.44
N ARG A 96 -16.36 24.14 -6.52
CA ARG A 96 -16.53 25.57 -6.91
C ARG A 96 -17.35 26.40 -5.94
N ASN A 97 -18.23 25.78 -5.14
CA ASN A 97 -19.12 26.44 -4.20
C ASN A 97 -19.05 25.88 -2.78
N ALA A 98 -17.99 25.12 -2.48
CA ALA A 98 -17.85 24.49 -1.17
C ALA A 98 -17.56 25.53 -0.07
N GLN A 99 -18.27 25.41 1.05
CA GLN A 99 -17.92 26.12 2.29
C GLN A 99 -16.90 25.27 3.05
N PRO A 100 -15.91 25.89 3.73
CA PRO A 100 -14.94 25.17 4.53
C PRO A 100 -15.63 24.30 5.58
N LYS A 101 -15.30 23.02 5.64
CA LYS A 101 -15.79 22.10 6.67
C LYS A 101 -15.05 22.37 7.98
N THR A 102 -15.75 22.18 9.09
CA THR A 102 -15.13 22.24 10.41
C THR A 102 -14.36 20.95 10.67
N ALA A 103 -13.06 21.05 10.94
CA ALA A 103 -12.28 19.86 11.29
C ALA A 103 -12.71 19.30 12.66
N PRO A 104 -12.82 17.98 12.79
CA PRO A 104 -13.19 17.34 14.05
C PRO A 104 -12.15 17.62 15.15
N GLU A 105 -12.54 17.47 16.40
CA GLU A 105 -11.65 17.61 17.54
C GLU A 105 -10.87 16.32 17.79
N TYR A 106 -9.60 16.32 17.39
CA TYR A 106 -8.70 15.20 17.59
C TYR A 106 -8.14 15.20 19.03
N ASN A 107 -8.48 14.17 19.80
CA ASN A 107 -7.98 13.96 21.14
C ASN A 107 -6.90 12.89 21.14
N GLN A 108 -5.75 13.16 21.79
CA GLN A 108 -4.69 12.18 21.94
C GLN A 108 -5.13 11.10 22.94
N LEU A 109 -5.27 9.85 22.48
CA LEU A 109 -5.66 8.71 23.32
C LEU A 109 -4.46 7.90 23.77
N TYR A 110 -3.43 7.77 22.91
CA TYR A 110 -2.29 6.92 23.18
C TYR A 110 -1.01 7.47 22.54
N TYR A 111 0.14 7.10 23.10
CA TYR A 111 1.43 7.24 22.45
C TYR A 111 2.35 6.05 22.76
N THR A 112 3.23 5.76 21.83
CA THR A 112 4.35 4.82 22.01
C THR A 112 5.67 5.52 21.73
N GLN A 113 6.76 5.07 22.35
CA GLN A 113 8.07 5.68 22.22
C GLN A 113 9.06 4.69 21.62
N HIS A 114 9.78 5.12 20.59
CA HIS A 114 10.97 4.49 20.02
C HIS A 114 12.25 5.03 20.68
N LYS A 115 13.40 4.42 20.35
CA LYS A 115 14.72 4.89 20.80
C LYS A 115 15.31 5.93 19.85
N GLY A 116 14.70 6.16 18.68
CA GLY A 116 15.08 7.12 17.66
C GLY A 116 13.87 7.76 16.99
N PRO A 117 14.07 8.69 16.05
CA PRO A 117 13.01 9.33 15.29
C PRO A 117 12.02 8.33 14.67
N CYS A 118 10.73 8.58 14.84
CA CYS A 118 9.69 7.79 14.21
C CYS A 118 9.44 8.33 12.79
N ARG A 119 9.59 7.46 11.79
CA ARG A 119 9.62 7.88 10.38
C ARG A 119 8.34 7.61 9.63
N THR A 120 7.71 6.48 9.89
CA THR A 120 6.57 6.00 9.12
C THR A 120 5.54 5.34 10.01
N ALA A 121 4.29 5.47 9.61
CA ALA A 121 3.14 4.82 10.23
C ALA A 121 2.17 4.33 9.17
N ILE A 122 1.49 3.22 9.45
CA ILE A 122 0.45 2.68 8.59
C ILE A 122 -0.58 1.93 9.42
N PHE A 123 -1.83 1.90 8.95
CA PHE A 123 -2.89 1.02 9.45
C PHE A 123 -3.06 -0.20 8.55
N SER A 124 -3.51 -1.31 9.13
CA SER A 124 -4.00 -2.45 8.35
C SER A 124 -5.30 -2.08 7.64
N SER A 125 -5.61 -2.78 6.55
CA SER A 125 -6.80 -2.51 5.72
C SER A 125 -8.13 -2.64 6.48
N ASP A 126 -8.15 -3.49 7.52
CA ASP A 126 -9.29 -3.72 8.40
C ASP A 126 -9.33 -2.76 9.62
N GLY A 127 -8.34 -1.89 9.77
CA GLY A 127 -8.23 -0.94 10.88
C GLY A 127 -7.94 -1.55 12.25
N ARG A 128 -7.74 -2.88 12.36
CA ARG A 128 -7.46 -3.55 13.65
C ARG A 128 -6.06 -3.29 14.16
N PHE A 129 -5.09 -3.23 13.26
CA PHE A 129 -3.69 -3.05 13.60
C PHE A 129 -3.14 -1.75 13.02
N ALA A 130 -2.13 -1.23 13.68
CA ALA A 130 -1.28 -0.18 13.13
C ALA A 130 0.18 -0.56 13.35
N ALA A 131 1.06 -0.07 12.49
CA ALA A 131 2.49 -0.29 12.61
C ALA A 131 3.25 1.02 12.51
N THR A 132 4.36 1.12 13.23
CA THR A 132 5.28 2.26 13.18
C THR A 132 6.70 1.79 12.93
N GLY A 133 7.44 2.52 12.12
CA GLY A 133 8.85 2.28 11.81
C GLY A 133 9.71 3.47 12.23
N SER A 134 10.92 3.16 12.73
CA SER A 134 11.81 4.15 13.31
C SER A 134 13.22 4.08 12.75
N HIS A 135 13.92 5.18 12.94
CA HIS A 135 15.35 5.29 12.68
C HIS A 135 16.21 4.38 13.58
N ASP A 136 15.64 3.91 14.71
CA ASP A 136 16.30 2.95 15.60
C ASP A 136 16.25 1.50 15.11
N SER A 137 15.92 1.29 13.83
CA SER A 137 15.77 -0.02 13.17
C SER A 137 14.61 -0.86 13.69
N SER A 138 13.80 -0.34 14.60
CA SER A 138 12.68 -1.09 15.18
C SER A 138 11.36 -0.77 14.50
N LEU A 139 10.49 -1.79 14.51
CA LEU A 139 9.08 -1.65 14.17
C LEU A 139 8.24 -1.98 15.40
N LYS A 140 7.13 -1.29 15.56
CA LYS A 140 6.13 -1.63 16.57
C LYS A 140 4.81 -1.93 15.91
N LEU A 141 4.22 -3.05 16.31
CA LEU A 141 2.87 -3.45 15.97
C LEU A 141 1.93 -3.06 17.11
N LEU A 142 0.88 -2.35 16.79
CA LEU A 142 -0.08 -1.77 17.74
C LEU A 142 -1.48 -2.34 17.49
N ASP A 143 -2.22 -2.56 18.55
CA ASP A 143 -3.64 -2.90 18.54
C ASP A 143 -4.45 -1.61 18.65
N VAL A 144 -5.22 -1.31 17.61
CA VAL A 144 -6.00 -0.06 17.52
C VAL A 144 -7.12 -0.04 18.55
N ASN A 145 -7.79 -1.17 18.77
CA ASN A 145 -8.87 -1.26 19.76
C ASN A 145 -8.36 -0.99 21.17
N LYS A 146 -7.16 -1.52 21.50
CA LYS A 146 -6.53 -1.23 22.79
C LYS A 146 -6.03 0.20 22.93
N MET A 147 -5.69 0.86 21.80
CA MET A 147 -5.37 2.29 21.84
C MET A 147 -6.60 3.15 22.12
N LYS A 148 -7.78 2.76 21.61
CA LYS A 148 -9.06 3.45 21.81
C LYS A 148 -9.63 3.23 23.21
N ASN A 149 -9.65 1.98 23.69
CA ASN A 149 -10.36 1.55 24.90
C ASN A 149 -9.38 1.25 26.03
N ARG A 150 -8.55 2.21 26.38
CA ARG A 150 -7.53 2.01 27.40
C ARG A 150 -8.16 1.85 28.79
N SER A 151 -8.17 0.63 29.32
CA SER A 151 -8.75 0.29 30.64
C SER A 151 -7.86 0.68 31.85
N GLY A 152 -6.61 1.08 31.58
CA GLY A 152 -5.65 1.39 32.68
C GLY A 152 -4.98 0.17 33.32
N ASP A 153 -5.42 -1.03 33.01
CA ASP A 153 -4.85 -2.27 33.53
C ASP A 153 -3.44 -2.54 32.97
N ALA A 154 -2.53 -2.98 33.81
CA ALA A 154 -1.12 -3.23 33.47
C ALA A 154 -0.93 -4.32 32.39
N GLY A 155 -1.94 -5.17 32.17
CA GLY A 155 -1.95 -6.22 31.14
C GLY A 155 -2.40 -5.77 29.76
N ASP A 156 -3.04 -4.61 29.65
CA ASP A 156 -3.67 -4.14 28.41
C ASP A 156 -2.76 -3.15 27.65
N LYS A 157 -1.60 -3.66 27.22
CA LYS A 157 -0.65 -2.85 26.44
C LYS A 157 -1.04 -2.83 24.96
N PRO A 158 -1.23 -1.64 24.36
CA PRO A 158 -1.50 -1.51 22.92
C PRO A 158 -0.37 -2.01 22.01
N VAL A 159 0.89 -1.95 22.48
CA VAL A 159 2.03 -2.52 21.73
C VAL A 159 1.99 -4.04 21.85
N ILE A 160 1.59 -4.71 20.77
CA ILE A 160 1.55 -6.17 20.68
C ILE A 160 2.97 -6.73 20.57
N ARG A 161 3.79 -6.14 19.67
CA ARG A 161 5.16 -6.58 19.40
C ARG A 161 6.07 -5.40 19.06
N THR A 162 7.34 -5.55 19.42
CA THR A 162 8.44 -4.73 18.89
C THR A 162 9.38 -5.67 18.14
N LEU A 163 9.61 -5.38 16.87
CA LEU A 163 10.42 -6.20 15.96
C LEU A 163 11.75 -5.49 15.75
N TYR A 164 12.86 -6.21 15.95
CA TYR A 164 14.24 -5.73 15.79
C TYR A 164 14.96 -6.69 14.85
N ASP A 165 14.87 -6.45 13.56
CA ASP A 165 15.50 -7.33 12.57
C ASP A 165 16.30 -6.54 11.51
N HIS A 166 15.92 -5.28 11.26
CA HIS A 166 16.70 -4.39 10.41
C HIS A 166 17.99 -3.92 11.10
N LEU A 167 19.01 -3.66 10.27
CA LEU A 167 20.31 -3.17 10.73
C LEU A 167 20.39 -1.65 10.72
N GLU A 168 19.57 -1.00 9.89
CA GLU A 168 19.50 0.45 9.74
C GLU A 168 18.04 0.94 9.83
N GLN A 169 17.85 2.24 9.64
CA GLN A 169 16.55 2.90 9.75
C GLN A 169 15.50 2.27 8.84
N VAL A 170 14.30 2.15 9.38
CA VAL A 170 13.10 1.74 8.63
C VAL A 170 12.53 2.96 7.93
N ASN A 171 12.37 2.86 6.60
CA ASN A 171 11.91 3.97 5.76
C ASN A 171 10.41 3.94 5.52
N ASP A 172 9.85 2.76 5.24
CA ASP A 172 8.44 2.62 4.93
C ASP A 172 7.90 1.24 5.34
N LEU A 173 6.58 1.15 5.44
CA LEU A 173 5.84 -0.03 5.87
C LEU A 173 4.66 -0.27 4.92
N SER A 174 4.29 -1.53 4.73
CA SER A 174 3.07 -1.91 4.01
C SER A 174 2.46 -3.16 4.61
N PHE A 175 1.16 -3.13 4.92
CA PHE A 175 0.43 -4.34 5.26
C PHE A 175 0.03 -5.09 4.00
N HIS A 176 0.14 -6.40 4.04
CA HIS A 176 -0.47 -7.25 3.05
C HIS A 176 -2.00 -7.15 3.16
N PRO A 177 -2.76 -7.21 2.05
CA PRO A 177 -4.23 -7.05 2.08
C PRO A 177 -4.97 -8.01 3.02
N ASN A 178 -4.43 -9.21 3.27
CA ASN A 178 -5.01 -10.16 4.22
C ASN A 178 -4.82 -9.78 5.70
N GLY A 179 -4.09 -8.69 6.00
CA GLY A 179 -3.83 -8.24 7.37
C GLY A 179 -2.87 -9.10 8.20
N LEU A 180 -2.36 -10.22 7.66
CA LEU A 180 -1.54 -11.19 8.40
C LEU A 180 -0.03 -11.02 8.18
N VAL A 181 0.37 -10.24 7.19
CA VAL A 181 1.79 -10.00 6.87
C VAL A 181 2.05 -8.49 6.86
N LEU A 182 3.16 -8.10 7.49
CA LEU A 182 3.70 -6.74 7.44
C LEU A 182 5.02 -6.76 6.69
N ALA A 183 5.14 -5.93 5.65
CA ALA A 183 6.40 -5.65 4.99
C ALA A 183 7.03 -4.38 5.55
N SER A 184 8.35 -4.35 5.65
CA SER A 184 9.11 -3.16 5.96
C SER A 184 10.33 -3.04 5.06
N CYS A 185 10.71 -1.82 4.72
CA CYS A 185 11.93 -1.54 3.98
C CYS A 185 12.88 -0.63 4.76
N SER A 186 14.16 -0.74 4.46
CA SER A 186 15.20 -0.08 5.23
C SER A 186 16.36 0.40 4.35
N ASN A 187 17.17 1.28 4.94
CA ASN A 187 18.46 1.67 4.39
C ASN A 187 19.46 0.52 4.35
N ASP A 188 19.25 -0.56 5.11
CA ASP A 188 20.07 -1.78 5.07
C ASP A 188 19.92 -2.57 3.76
N GLN A 189 19.27 -1.97 2.75
CA GLN A 189 19.06 -2.55 1.42
C GLN A 189 18.18 -3.80 1.44
N SER A 190 17.38 -3.99 2.49
CA SER A 190 16.50 -5.14 2.59
C SER A 190 15.03 -4.75 2.74
N ILE A 191 14.17 -5.63 2.24
CA ILE A 191 12.75 -5.66 2.55
C ILE A 191 12.50 -6.90 3.38
N LYS A 192 11.82 -6.77 4.51
CA LYS A 192 11.54 -7.86 5.44
C LYS A 192 10.05 -8.08 5.61
N LEU A 193 9.64 -9.35 5.57
CA LEU A 193 8.26 -9.78 5.71
C LEU A 193 8.08 -10.43 7.09
N PHE A 194 7.14 -9.90 7.87
CA PHE A 194 6.83 -10.38 9.23
C PHE A 194 5.45 -11.02 9.26
N ASP A 195 5.39 -12.25 9.76
CA ASP A 195 4.14 -12.96 10.00
C ASP A 195 3.49 -12.46 11.30
N LEU A 196 2.30 -11.93 11.20
CA LEU A 196 1.55 -11.37 12.32
C LEU A 196 0.66 -12.41 12.99
N SER A 197 0.39 -13.54 12.36
CA SER A 197 -0.39 -14.64 12.95
C SER A 197 0.34 -15.32 14.11
N LYS A 198 1.67 -15.37 14.07
CA LYS A 198 2.52 -16.03 15.07
C LYS A 198 2.91 -15.05 16.18
N THR A 199 2.29 -15.15 17.35
CA THR A 199 2.44 -14.18 18.45
C THR A 199 3.83 -14.08 19.08
N GLY A 200 4.67 -15.11 19.00
CA GLY A 200 6.01 -15.17 19.62
C GLY A 200 7.17 -14.75 18.71
N VAL A 201 6.95 -14.64 17.39
CA VAL A 201 8.03 -14.46 16.43
C VAL A 201 8.37 -12.97 16.29
N LYS A 202 9.65 -12.62 16.50
CA LYS A 202 10.17 -11.24 16.38
C LYS A 202 11.03 -11.02 15.16
N ARG A 203 11.34 -12.06 14.38
CA ARG A 203 12.15 -12.01 13.18
C ARG A 203 11.29 -12.11 11.92
N ALA A 204 11.79 -11.57 10.83
CA ALA A 204 11.18 -11.76 9.52
C ALA A 204 11.22 -13.26 9.14
N PHE A 205 10.14 -13.74 8.56
CA PHE A 205 10.09 -15.10 8.01
C PHE A 205 10.65 -15.17 6.59
N ARG A 206 10.66 -14.03 5.89
CA ARG A 206 11.29 -13.84 4.57
C ARG A 206 11.94 -12.47 4.50
N TYR A 207 13.00 -12.38 3.68
CA TYR A 207 13.64 -11.12 3.34
C TYR A 207 13.98 -11.10 1.85
N LEU A 208 13.93 -9.91 1.26
CA LEU A 208 14.32 -9.61 -0.10
C LEU A 208 15.51 -8.67 -0.01
N GLN A 209 16.65 -9.10 -0.54
CA GLN A 209 17.86 -8.27 -0.57
C GLN A 209 17.87 -7.48 -1.86
N ASP A 210 18.05 -6.17 -1.75
CA ASP A 210 18.23 -5.26 -2.85
C ASP A 210 19.70 -4.84 -2.98
N ALA A 211 20.05 -4.24 -4.12
CA ALA A 211 21.39 -3.68 -4.35
C ALA A 211 21.54 -2.27 -3.75
N GLN A 212 20.45 -1.60 -3.45
CA GLN A 212 20.44 -0.21 -2.97
C GLN A 212 19.43 -0.03 -1.83
N PRO A 213 19.58 1.02 -1.01
CA PRO A 213 18.58 1.37 0.00
C PRO A 213 17.17 1.50 -0.58
N VAL A 214 16.21 0.88 0.10
CA VAL A 214 14.80 0.91 -0.30
C VAL A 214 14.09 2.00 0.51
N ASN A 215 13.54 2.99 -0.19
CA ASN A 215 12.92 4.14 0.45
C ASN A 215 11.43 3.96 0.72
N SER A 216 10.73 3.26 -0.17
CA SER A 216 9.28 3.08 -0.04
C SER A 216 8.83 1.76 -0.64
N ILE A 217 7.80 1.17 -0.05
CA ILE A 217 7.19 -0.09 -0.49
C ILE A 217 5.66 0.00 -0.48
N CYS A 218 5.03 -0.79 -1.34
CA CYS A 218 3.58 -0.90 -1.37
C CYS A 218 3.16 -2.28 -1.88
N PHE A 219 2.33 -3.01 -1.13
CA PHE A 219 1.72 -4.23 -1.66
C PHE A 219 0.71 -3.92 -2.75
N HIS A 220 0.65 -4.76 -3.75
CA HIS A 220 -0.45 -4.79 -4.69
C HIS A 220 -1.74 -5.20 -3.95
N PRO A 221 -2.93 -4.68 -4.31
CA PRO A 221 -4.19 -5.07 -3.65
C PRO A 221 -4.54 -6.56 -3.71
N SER A 222 -3.98 -7.34 -4.65
CA SER A 222 -4.11 -8.80 -4.64
C SER A 222 -3.23 -9.50 -3.59
N GLY A 223 -2.18 -8.83 -3.11
CA GLY A 223 -1.18 -9.42 -2.21
C GLY A 223 -0.04 -10.17 -2.90
N ASP A 224 -0.13 -10.49 -4.19
CA ASP A 224 0.87 -11.31 -4.88
C ASP A 224 2.18 -10.55 -5.15
N PHE A 225 2.11 -9.22 -5.33
CA PHE A 225 3.24 -8.39 -5.69
C PHE A 225 3.51 -7.30 -4.68
N LEU A 226 4.78 -6.93 -4.55
CA LEU A 226 5.26 -5.84 -3.72
C LEU A 226 6.09 -4.90 -4.58
N LEU A 227 5.70 -3.61 -4.66
CA LEU A 227 6.50 -2.56 -5.26
C LEU A 227 7.56 -2.06 -4.28
N ALA A 228 8.73 -1.71 -4.82
CA ALA A 228 9.78 -1.01 -4.10
C ALA A 228 10.35 0.13 -4.93
N GLY A 229 10.43 1.29 -4.31
CA GLY A 229 11.11 2.48 -4.83
C GLY A 229 12.45 2.66 -4.14
N THR A 230 13.52 2.75 -4.92
CA THR A 230 14.89 2.67 -4.42
C THR A 230 15.67 3.96 -4.61
N LYS A 231 16.80 4.05 -3.93
CA LYS A 231 17.68 5.21 -3.98
C LYS A 231 18.33 5.41 -5.35
N ASP A 232 18.50 4.36 -6.14
CA ASP A 232 19.03 4.39 -7.50
C ASP A 232 17.97 4.74 -8.58
N ALA A 233 16.85 5.31 -8.18
CA ALA A 233 15.76 5.72 -9.06
C ALA A 233 15.00 4.56 -9.73
N ALA A 234 15.26 3.32 -9.34
CA ALA A 234 14.62 2.16 -9.94
C ALA A 234 13.29 1.83 -9.23
N VAL A 235 12.31 1.44 -10.02
CA VAL A 235 11.11 0.75 -9.57
C VAL A 235 11.36 -0.74 -9.68
N ARG A 236 11.18 -1.46 -8.59
CA ARG A 236 11.27 -2.92 -8.53
C ARG A 236 9.95 -3.51 -8.14
N ILE A 237 9.60 -4.61 -8.79
CA ILE A 237 8.39 -5.39 -8.52
C ILE A 237 8.85 -6.75 -8.04
N TYR A 238 8.50 -7.10 -6.83
CA TYR A 238 8.81 -8.40 -6.25
C TYR A 238 7.56 -9.27 -6.26
N ASP A 239 7.66 -10.47 -6.79
CA ASP A 239 6.69 -11.54 -6.57
C ASP A 239 6.90 -12.09 -5.15
N VAL A 240 5.86 -12.00 -4.33
CA VAL A 240 5.94 -12.37 -2.91
C VAL A 240 6.07 -13.89 -2.72
N LYS A 241 5.53 -14.69 -3.65
CA LYS A 241 5.58 -16.16 -3.60
C LYS A 241 6.94 -16.69 -4.06
N THR A 242 7.40 -16.25 -5.22
CA THR A 242 8.63 -16.75 -5.86
C THR A 242 9.89 -15.98 -5.42
N LEU A 243 9.73 -14.80 -4.81
CA LEU A 243 10.80 -13.87 -4.42
C LEU A 243 11.61 -13.34 -5.62
N GLN A 244 11.08 -13.46 -6.83
CA GLN A 244 11.70 -12.91 -8.02
C GLN A 244 11.52 -11.41 -8.08
N CYS A 245 12.55 -10.71 -8.54
CA CYS A 245 12.55 -9.27 -8.73
C CYS A 245 12.47 -8.96 -10.22
N TYR A 246 11.51 -8.14 -10.59
CA TYR A 246 11.36 -7.58 -11.94
C TYR A 246 11.66 -6.10 -11.90
N THR A 247 12.41 -5.63 -12.89
CA THR A 247 12.74 -4.21 -13.05
C THR A 247 12.29 -3.72 -14.42
N ASN A 248 11.86 -2.48 -14.50
CA ASN A 248 11.58 -1.87 -15.80
C ASN A 248 12.90 -1.72 -16.58
N SER A 249 12.93 -2.19 -17.82
CA SER A 249 14.08 -2.10 -18.72
C SER A 249 14.11 -0.82 -19.56
N SER A 250 13.03 -0.02 -19.55
CA SER A 250 12.95 1.21 -20.34
C SER A 250 13.65 2.36 -19.63
N ASN A 251 14.82 2.76 -20.09
CA ASN A 251 15.53 3.93 -19.56
C ASN A 251 14.74 5.25 -19.72
N ALA A 252 13.83 5.33 -20.69
CA ALA A 252 13.00 6.50 -20.91
C ALA A 252 11.96 6.70 -19.79
N ASP A 253 11.53 5.61 -19.20
CA ASP A 253 10.52 5.59 -18.14
C ASP A 253 11.12 5.72 -16.74
N MET A 254 12.45 5.66 -16.59
CA MET A 254 13.08 5.75 -15.27
C MET A 254 13.14 7.20 -14.75
N HIS A 255 13.03 7.34 -13.45
CA HIS A 255 13.37 8.59 -12.76
C HIS A 255 14.86 8.90 -12.87
N ARG A 256 15.22 10.17 -12.76
CA ARG A 256 16.63 10.63 -12.76
C ARG A 256 17.17 10.86 -11.34
N GLY A 257 16.33 10.74 -10.34
CA GLY A 257 16.66 10.90 -8.94
C GLY A 257 16.00 9.81 -8.09
N SER A 258 16.47 9.69 -6.86
CA SER A 258 15.96 8.70 -5.91
C SER A 258 14.45 8.76 -5.79
N ILE A 259 13.79 7.60 -5.78
CA ILE A 259 12.35 7.52 -5.54
C ILE A 259 12.11 7.78 -4.05
N SER A 260 11.25 8.74 -3.75
CA SER A 260 10.88 9.10 -2.38
C SER A 260 9.71 8.26 -1.87
N GLN A 261 8.68 8.08 -2.70
CA GLN A 261 7.53 7.26 -2.34
C GLN A 261 6.94 6.54 -3.56
N ILE A 262 6.33 5.38 -3.31
CA ILE A 262 5.62 4.57 -4.30
C ILE A 262 4.31 4.07 -3.70
N ARG A 263 3.19 4.17 -4.45
CA ARG A 263 1.87 3.72 -3.99
C ARG A 263 1.07 3.13 -5.14
N TYR A 264 0.39 2.02 -4.90
CA TYR A 264 -0.65 1.50 -5.79
C TYR A 264 -1.94 2.31 -5.67
N SER A 265 -2.72 2.30 -6.74
CA SER A 265 -4.14 2.64 -6.68
C SER A 265 -4.92 1.52 -5.97
N ASN A 266 -6.14 1.81 -5.50
CA ASN A 266 -6.96 0.84 -4.75
C ASN A 266 -7.32 -0.41 -5.58
N THR A 267 -7.49 -0.23 -6.92
CA THR A 267 -7.75 -1.35 -7.84
C THR A 267 -6.47 -2.10 -8.25
N GLY A 268 -5.29 -1.53 -7.98
CA GLY A 268 -4.01 -2.10 -8.42
C GLY A 268 -3.71 -1.96 -9.91
N LYS A 269 -4.58 -1.32 -10.70
CA LYS A 269 -4.36 -1.16 -12.15
C LYS A 269 -3.21 -0.23 -12.49
N ILE A 270 -3.01 0.77 -11.65
CA ILE A 270 -1.95 1.77 -11.80
C ILE A 270 -1.20 1.95 -10.48
N PHE A 271 0.01 2.45 -10.56
CA PHE A 271 0.75 2.93 -9.40
C PHE A 271 1.44 4.26 -9.70
N ALA A 272 1.76 5.00 -8.67
CA ALA A 272 2.42 6.29 -8.77
C ALA A 272 3.73 6.30 -8.00
N THR A 273 4.70 7.06 -8.51
CA THR A 273 6.01 7.28 -7.89
C THR A 273 6.30 8.76 -7.79
N SER A 274 6.86 9.19 -6.68
CA SER A 274 7.45 10.51 -6.49
C SER A 274 8.96 10.41 -6.37
N SER A 275 9.68 11.43 -6.83
CA SER A 275 11.15 11.40 -6.86
C SER A 275 11.78 12.73 -6.47
N LEU A 276 13.05 12.63 -6.06
CA LEU A 276 13.92 13.78 -5.80
C LEU A 276 14.28 14.56 -7.07
N ASP A 277 13.99 14.01 -8.27
CA ASP A 277 14.15 14.70 -9.54
C ASP A 277 13.08 15.76 -9.82
N GLY A 278 12.11 15.93 -8.91
CA GLY A 278 11.02 16.88 -9.03
C GLY A 278 9.86 16.40 -9.89
N THR A 279 9.86 15.12 -10.31
CA THR A 279 8.81 14.54 -11.13
C THR A 279 7.94 13.57 -10.34
N VAL A 280 6.69 13.44 -10.76
CA VAL A 280 5.78 12.38 -10.35
C VAL A 280 5.39 11.59 -11.59
N ARG A 281 5.39 10.28 -11.50
CA ARG A 281 5.05 9.39 -12.62
C ARG A 281 3.93 8.46 -12.25
N ILE A 282 3.03 8.22 -13.20
CA ILE A 282 2.00 7.19 -13.12
C ILE A 282 2.36 6.07 -14.09
N TRP A 283 2.21 4.86 -13.61
CA TRP A 283 2.62 3.64 -14.29
C TRP A 283 1.42 2.71 -14.45
N ASP A 284 1.36 1.99 -15.54
CA ASP A 284 0.48 0.85 -15.70
C ASP A 284 1.06 -0.35 -14.96
N SER A 285 0.26 -0.98 -14.14
CA SER A 285 0.71 -2.07 -13.26
C SER A 285 1.08 -3.34 -14.01
N ILE A 286 0.44 -3.60 -15.16
CA ILE A 286 0.64 -4.82 -15.94
C ILE A 286 1.88 -4.70 -16.83
N SER A 287 1.95 -3.63 -17.62
CA SER A 287 3.05 -3.43 -18.56
C SER A 287 4.29 -2.83 -17.92
N SER A 288 4.16 -2.26 -16.72
CA SER A 288 5.21 -1.50 -16.02
C SER A 288 5.77 -0.33 -16.82
N HIS A 289 5.01 0.19 -17.81
CA HIS A 289 5.36 1.39 -18.55
C HIS A 289 4.81 2.64 -17.88
N CYS A 290 5.58 3.73 -18.00
CA CYS A 290 5.11 5.05 -17.55
C CYS A 290 4.06 5.59 -18.52
N ILE A 291 2.82 5.76 -18.03
CA ILE A 291 1.70 6.28 -18.82
C ILE A 291 1.56 7.79 -18.72
N LYS A 292 2.06 8.40 -17.64
CA LYS A 292 1.99 9.85 -17.43
C LYS A 292 3.13 10.36 -16.57
N VAL A 293 3.67 11.51 -16.95
CA VAL A 293 4.71 12.23 -16.20
C VAL A 293 4.18 13.63 -15.84
N PHE A 294 4.31 14.00 -14.58
CA PHE A 294 4.08 15.36 -14.11
C PHE A 294 5.47 16.00 -13.90
N ASP A 295 5.94 16.66 -14.96
CA ASP A 295 7.22 17.36 -14.93
C ASP A 295 7.10 18.65 -14.13
N GLY A 296 8.11 18.92 -13.29
CA GLY A 296 8.11 20.12 -12.45
C GLY A 296 6.91 20.19 -11.52
N ALA A 297 6.42 19.03 -11.04
CA ALA A 297 5.21 18.92 -10.23
C ALA A 297 5.20 19.89 -9.03
N HIS A 298 6.39 20.22 -8.50
CA HIS A 298 6.59 21.17 -7.40
C HIS A 298 7.66 22.21 -7.77
N GLY A 299 7.51 22.85 -8.93
CA GLY A 299 8.46 23.86 -9.40
C GLY A 299 9.88 23.35 -9.63
N GLY A 300 10.03 22.03 -9.86
CA GLY A 300 11.33 21.36 -10.02
C GLY A 300 12.02 21.01 -8.70
N THR A 301 11.40 21.30 -7.54
CA THR A 301 11.90 20.83 -6.22
C THR A 301 11.54 19.37 -6.01
N ALA A 302 12.26 18.70 -5.11
CA ALA A 302 12.01 17.30 -4.79
C ALA A 302 10.57 17.06 -4.32
N VAL A 303 9.96 15.96 -4.79
CA VAL A 303 8.64 15.52 -4.36
C VAL A 303 8.80 14.48 -3.26
N SER A 304 8.22 14.75 -2.10
CA SER A 304 8.39 13.90 -0.92
C SER A 304 7.44 12.71 -0.88
N SER A 305 6.21 12.90 -1.37
CA SER A 305 5.19 11.86 -1.24
C SER A 305 4.14 11.92 -2.35
N VAL A 306 3.48 10.80 -2.54
CA VAL A 306 2.40 10.61 -3.50
C VAL A 306 1.33 9.69 -2.91
N ARG A 307 0.03 10.03 -3.12
CA ARG A 307 -1.09 9.21 -2.66
C ARG A 307 -2.31 9.38 -3.55
N PHE A 308 -2.94 8.27 -3.93
CA PHE A 308 -4.21 8.29 -4.64
C PHE A 308 -5.37 8.63 -3.72
N SER A 309 -6.41 9.27 -4.27
CA SER A 309 -7.72 9.34 -3.65
C SER A 309 -8.44 7.99 -3.73
N ASN A 310 -9.44 7.76 -2.88
CA ASN A 310 -10.19 6.51 -2.85
C ASN A 310 -10.90 6.19 -4.17
N ASN A 311 -11.34 7.22 -4.90
CA ASN A 311 -11.97 7.09 -6.21
C ASN A 311 -10.99 6.95 -7.38
N GLU A 312 -9.66 7.00 -7.11
CA GLU A 312 -8.56 6.90 -8.08
C GLU A 312 -8.56 7.96 -9.20
N LYS A 313 -9.42 8.98 -9.10
CA LYS A 313 -9.46 10.08 -10.06
C LYS A 313 -8.38 11.13 -9.78
N TYR A 314 -7.96 11.24 -8.51
CA TYR A 314 -7.07 12.30 -8.05
C TYR A 314 -5.80 11.73 -7.44
N LEU A 315 -4.75 12.52 -7.55
CA LEU A 315 -3.44 12.23 -6.98
C LEU A 315 -3.02 13.39 -6.08
N MET A 316 -2.73 13.11 -4.83
CA MET A 316 -2.13 14.06 -3.90
C MET A 316 -0.62 13.92 -3.95
N THR A 317 0.09 15.05 -4.01
CA THR A 317 1.56 15.11 -3.95
C THR A 317 2.00 16.18 -2.96
N ALA A 318 3.13 15.97 -2.29
CA ALA A 318 3.77 16.98 -1.47
C ALA A 318 5.21 17.18 -1.90
N GLY A 319 5.69 18.41 -1.85
CA GLY A 319 7.04 18.77 -2.31
C GLY A 319 7.77 19.70 -1.35
N LEU A 320 9.08 19.82 -1.57
CA LEU A 320 9.94 20.72 -0.79
C LEU A 320 9.74 22.22 -1.13
N ASP A 321 8.72 22.53 -1.95
CA ASP A 321 8.23 23.90 -2.19
C ASP A 321 7.21 24.37 -1.12
N SER A 322 7.04 23.59 -0.04
CA SER A 322 6.08 23.88 1.03
C SER A 322 4.62 23.89 0.53
N THR A 323 4.31 23.05 -0.45
CA THR A 323 2.95 22.89 -0.95
C THR A 323 2.55 21.41 -1.00
N VAL A 324 1.27 21.16 -0.73
CA VAL A 324 0.63 19.92 -1.11
C VAL A 324 -0.27 20.24 -2.31
N ARG A 325 -0.29 19.40 -3.33
CA ARG A 325 -1.10 19.59 -4.54
C ARG A 325 -2.01 18.40 -4.77
N LEU A 326 -3.21 18.70 -5.23
CA LEU A 326 -4.17 17.73 -5.71
C LEU A 326 -4.27 17.84 -7.23
N TRP A 327 -4.06 16.73 -7.90
CA TRP A 327 -4.04 16.62 -9.35
C TRP A 327 -5.23 15.81 -9.84
N ASP A 328 -5.82 16.22 -10.93
CA ASP A 328 -6.68 15.34 -11.74
C ASP A 328 -5.78 14.45 -12.61
N ILE A 329 -5.89 13.15 -12.42
CA ILE A 329 -5.08 12.18 -13.15
C ILE A 329 -5.40 12.19 -14.63
N SER A 330 -6.67 12.39 -15.01
CA SER A 330 -7.11 12.36 -16.40
C SER A 330 -6.54 13.53 -17.20
N SER A 331 -6.75 14.76 -16.73
CA SER A 331 -6.30 15.97 -17.41
C SER A 331 -4.83 16.29 -17.14
N GLY A 332 -4.27 15.85 -16.01
CA GLY A 332 -2.92 16.20 -15.55
C GLY A 332 -2.80 17.63 -15.01
N LYS A 333 -3.92 18.25 -14.66
CA LYS A 333 -3.95 19.61 -14.11
C LYS A 333 -4.02 19.61 -12.58
N VAL A 334 -3.41 20.62 -11.99
CA VAL A 334 -3.58 20.91 -10.56
C VAL A 334 -5.01 21.41 -10.36
N LEU A 335 -5.73 20.76 -9.46
CA LEU A 335 -7.06 21.16 -9.02
C LEU A 335 -7.00 22.10 -7.82
N MET A 336 -6.14 21.80 -6.86
CA MET A 336 -6.02 22.54 -5.61
C MET A 336 -4.57 22.57 -5.12
N GLU A 337 -4.19 23.69 -4.50
CA GLU A 337 -2.92 23.85 -3.79
C GLU A 337 -3.20 24.17 -2.31
N TYR A 338 -2.53 23.44 -1.42
CA TYR A 338 -2.64 23.60 0.02
C TYR A 338 -1.34 24.25 0.54
N LYS A 339 -1.47 25.44 1.11
CA LYS A 339 -0.35 26.28 1.56
C LYS A 339 -0.52 26.71 3.02
N GLY A 340 0.58 26.97 3.72
CA GLY A 340 0.55 27.47 5.12
C GLY A 340 1.30 26.58 6.10
N HIS A 341 1.92 25.48 5.61
CA HIS A 341 2.96 24.73 6.29
C HIS A 341 4.31 24.98 5.62
N GLU A 342 5.39 24.70 6.32
CA GLU A 342 6.75 24.70 5.76
C GLU A 342 7.22 23.26 5.54
N GLN A 343 7.78 23.02 4.35
CA GLN A 343 8.48 21.80 3.98
C GLN A 343 9.60 22.14 3.01
N ARG A 344 10.82 22.28 3.52
CA ARG A 344 11.97 22.71 2.72
C ARG A 344 13.12 21.72 2.68
N VAL A 345 13.27 20.94 3.73
CA VAL A 345 14.41 20.01 3.92
C VAL A 345 13.93 18.59 4.10
N GLN A 346 12.85 18.41 4.86
CA GLN A 346 12.44 17.09 5.34
C GLN A 346 11.33 16.51 4.48
N MET A 347 11.44 15.20 4.25
CA MET A 347 10.41 14.45 3.55
C MET A 347 9.22 14.22 4.50
N LEU A 348 8.10 14.89 4.22
CA LEU A 348 6.85 14.70 4.93
C LEU A 348 5.91 13.79 4.15
N GLN A 349 5.12 13.02 4.88
CA GLN A 349 4.13 12.10 4.31
C GLN A 349 2.72 12.53 4.73
N PRO A 350 2.05 13.38 3.95
CA PRO A 350 0.65 13.73 4.17
C PRO A 350 -0.29 12.56 3.87
N THR A 351 -1.50 12.69 4.38
CA THR A 351 -2.58 11.74 4.15
C THR A 351 -3.92 12.44 4.00
N PHE A 352 -4.85 11.77 3.32
CA PHE A 352 -6.26 12.12 3.42
C PHE A 352 -6.84 11.62 4.75
N SER A 353 -7.86 12.31 5.28
CA SER A 353 -8.68 11.78 6.35
C SER A 353 -9.51 10.57 5.87
N TYR A 354 -10.17 9.86 6.79
CA TYR A 354 -11.02 8.72 6.48
C TYR A 354 -12.04 8.99 5.36
N ASN A 355 -12.71 10.13 5.42
CA ASN A 355 -13.74 10.55 4.45
C ASN A 355 -13.17 11.36 3.27
N GLU A 356 -11.83 11.58 3.23
CA GLU A 356 -11.16 12.49 2.29
C GLU A 356 -11.61 13.96 2.37
N ASP A 357 -12.33 14.33 3.43
CA ASP A 357 -12.74 15.72 3.68
C ASP A 357 -11.56 16.62 4.01
N PHE A 358 -10.50 16.05 4.58
CA PHE A 358 -9.33 16.79 5.01
C PHE A 358 -8.03 16.16 4.51
N ILE A 359 -7.04 17.02 4.27
CA ILE A 359 -5.65 16.63 4.05
C ILE A 359 -4.85 17.04 5.28
N MET A 360 -4.06 16.11 5.80
CA MET A 360 -3.23 16.30 6.99
C MET A 360 -1.76 16.12 6.66
N THR A 361 -0.92 17.05 7.11
CA THR A 361 0.54 17.02 6.92
C THR A 361 1.26 17.52 8.16
N GLY A 362 2.54 17.17 8.32
CA GLY A 362 3.41 17.84 9.27
C GLY A 362 3.79 19.25 8.81
N ASP A 363 4.48 19.99 9.67
CA ASP A 363 4.96 21.33 9.40
C ASP A 363 6.37 21.50 9.99
N GLU A 364 7.36 21.84 9.15
CA GLU A 364 8.75 22.04 9.63
C GLU A 364 8.90 23.27 10.54
N ALA A 365 8.04 24.27 10.37
CA ALA A 365 8.08 25.49 11.20
C ALA A 365 7.49 25.28 12.59
N SER A 366 6.66 24.24 12.75
CA SER A 366 6.01 23.93 14.01
C SER A 366 6.10 22.43 14.32
N THR A 367 5.60 22.06 15.50
CA THR A 367 5.51 20.67 15.93
C THR A 367 4.13 20.06 15.69
N ASP A 368 3.26 20.81 15.01
CA ASP A 368 1.85 20.46 14.84
C ASP A 368 1.61 19.65 13.57
N VAL A 369 0.50 18.94 13.55
CA VAL A 369 -0.11 18.46 12.31
C VAL A 369 -1.06 19.53 11.79
N VAL A 370 -0.89 19.89 10.53
CA VAL A 370 -1.73 20.87 9.84
C VAL A 370 -2.82 20.16 9.08
N CYS A 371 -4.05 20.63 9.23
CA CYS A 371 -5.24 20.07 8.60
C CYS A 371 -5.85 21.09 7.63
N TYR A 372 -6.00 20.70 6.39
CA TYR A 372 -6.62 21.46 5.32
C TYR A 372 -7.95 20.88 4.92
N ASP A 373 -8.92 21.70 4.60
CA ASP A 373 -10.12 21.26 3.91
C ASP A 373 -9.77 20.90 2.46
N THR A 374 -10.15 19.69 2.05
CA THR A 374 -9.76 19.14 0.73
C THR A 374 -10.39 19.91 -0.42
N GLN A 375 -11.61 20.42 -0.26
CA GLN A 375 -12.36 21.08 -1.33
C GLN A 375 -12.00 22.55 -1.48
N THR A 376 -11.78 23.27 -0.38
CA THR A 376 -11.51 24.71 -0.39
C THR A 376 -10.03 25.06 -0.36
N GLY A 377 -9.18 24.11 0.00
CA GLY A 377 -7.72 24.34 0.17
C GLY A 377 -7.37 25.16 1.39
N THR A 378 -8.34 25.53 2.22
CA THR A 378 -8.10 26.39 3.40
C THR A 378 -7.50 25.60 4.55
N LEU A 379 -6.58 26.21 5.29
CA LEU A 379 -6.10 25.68 6.55
C LEU A 379 -7.20 25.83 7.60
N VAL A 380 -7.70 24.68 8.11
CA VAL A 380 -8.83 24.64 9.04
C VAL A 380 -8.36 24.49 10.47
N LYS A 381 -7.34 23.66 10.72
CA LYS A 381 -6.91 23.35 12.09
C LYS A 381 -5.43 23.00 12.16
N ARG A 382 -4.84 23.25 13.32
CA ARG A 382 -3.55 22.71 13.75
C ARG A 382 -3.78 21.79 14.93
N ILE A 383 -3.23 20.57 14.87
CA ILE A 383 -3.37 19.56 15.92
C ILE A 383 -2.03 19.50 16.67
N PRO A 384 -1.98 20.04 17.89
CA PRO A 384 -0.77 20.03 18.69
C PRO A 384 -0.56 18.66 19.36
N GLY A 385 0.64 18.45 19.89
CA GLY A 385 0.90 17.29 20.72
C GLY A 385 2.33 16.79 20.67
N HIS A 386 3.03 16.96 19.56
CA HIS A 386 4.43 16.58 19.44
C HIS A 386 5.39 17.67 19.94
N ASN A 387 6.61 17.25 20.28
CA ASN A 387 7.67 18.17 20.73
C ASN A 387 8.73 18.42 19.64
N ASN A 388 8.58 17.78 18.49
CA ASN A 388 9.46 17.93 17.33
C ASN A 388 8.64 17.66 16.06
N LEU A 389 9.26 17.83 14.91
CA LEU A 389 8.67 17.69 13.58
C LEU A 389 7.90 16.38 13.40
N VAL A 390 6.68 16.48 12.88
CA VAL A 390 5.87 15.34 12.46
C VAL A 390 6.26 14.93 11.04
N ARG A 391 6.76 13.72 10.87
CA ARG A 391 7.23 13.18 9.59
C ARG A 391 6.15 12.52 8.76
N CYS A 392 5.27 11.80 9.42
CA CYS A 392 4.25 10.99 8.79
C CYS A 392 2.94 11.11 9.55
N VAL A 393 1.88 11.26 8.80
CA VAL A 393 0.50 11.13 9.28
C VAL A 393 -0.13 9.97 8.53
N ALA A 394 -0.72 9.03 9.25
CA ALA A 394 -1.52 7.94 8.69
C ALA A 394 -2.95 8.03 9.22
N ALA A 395 -3.92 7.90 8.34
CA ALA A 395 -5.34 7.88 8.70
C ALA A 395 -5.83 6.42 8.78
N SER A 396 -6.72 6.18 9.72
CA SER A 396 -7.43 4.91 9.85
C SER A 396 -8.33 4.70 8.63
N PRO A 397 -8.44 3.48 8.08
CA PRO A 397 -9.32 3.20 6.95
C PRO A 397 -10.78 3.00 7.36
N VAL A 398 -11.10 2.98 8.65
CA VAL A 398 -12.43 2.63 9.17
C VAL A 398 -13.08 3.72 10.02
N ASP A 399 -12.32 4.71 10.47
CA ASP A 399 -12.82 5.80 11.33
C ASP A 399 -11.93 7.05 11.29
N ASN A 400 -12.29 8.07 12.08
CA ASN A 400 -11.54 9.33 12.17
C ASN A 400 -10.23 9.23 12.99
N GLY A 401 -9.70 8.02 13.22
CA GLY A 401 -8.43 7.83 13.91
C GLY A 401 -7.24 8.23 13.04
N ILE A 402 -6.25 8.89 13.63
CA ILE A 402 -4.97 9.19 12.98
C ILE A 402 -3.80 8.74 13.84
N LEU A 403 -2.74 8.28 13.20
CA LEU A 403 -1.48 7.93 13.83
C LEU A 403 -0.37 8.82 13.24
N THR A 404 0.31 9.54 14.10
CA THR A 404 1.36 10.49 13.71
C THR A 404 2.72 10.01 14.21
N CYS A 405 3.75 10.16 13.39
CA CYS A 405 5.13 9.84 13.73
C CYS A 405 6.00 11.10 13.71
N SER A 406 6.82 11.28 14.73
CA SER A 406 7.62 12.48 14.90
C SER A 406 9.09 12.19 15.24
N ASP A 407 9.92 13.18 14.97
CA ASP A 407 11.32 13.23 15.39
C ASP A 407 11.49 13.39 16.92
N ASP A 408 10.39 13.53 17.69
CA ASP A 408 10.38 13.43 19.15
C ASP A 408 10.44 11.98 19.67
N TYR A 409 10.70 11.01 18.78
CA TYR A 409 10.79 9.55 19.02
C TYR A 409 9.45 8.92 19.37
N ARG A 410 8.34 9.62 19.19
CA ARG A 410 7.01 9.15 19.56
C ARG A 410 6.12 8.98 18.34
N ALA A 411 5.31 7.94 18.40
CA ALA A 411 4.12 7.83 17.58
C ALA A 411 2.90 8.04 18.47
N ARG A 412 1.99 8.92 18.05
CA ARG A 412 0.80 9.31 18.81
C ARG A 412 -0.46 8.95 18.04
N TYR A 413 -1.39 8.33 18.74
CA TYR A 413 -2.71 8.04 18.22
C TYR A 413 -3.71 9.08 18.73
N PHE A 414 -4.37 9.70 17.78
CA PHE A 414 -5.46 10.64 18.03
C PHE A 414 -6.73 10.04 17.44
N ASN A 415 -7.84 10.30 18.10
CA ASN A 415 -9.17 9.96 17.58
C ASN A 415 -10.11 11.15 17.76
N ALA A 416 -11.01 11.32 16.81
CA ALA A 416 -12.10 12.25 16.92
C ALA A 416 -13.40 11.46 17.05
N PRO A 417 -14.34 11.90 17.89
CA PRO A 417 -15.66 11.28 17.91
C PRO A 417 -16.26 11.33 16.50
N ASN A 418 -16.86 10.23 16.07
CA ASN A 418 -17.66 10.25 14.86
C ASN A 418 -18.83 11.21 15.14
N ASP A 419 -18.94 12.27 14.35
CA ASP A 419 -20.14 13.09 14.36
C ASP A 419 -21.32 12.18 14.02
N ALA A 420 -22.28 12.08 14.96
CA ALA A 420 -23.44 11.21 14.92
C ALA A 420 -24.46 11.67 13.85
#